data_fd6c980184c6dae33fe99fa7eb35e957
#
_entry.id   fd6c980184c6dae33fe99fa7eb35e957
#
_cell.length_a   1.000
_cell.length_b   1.000
_cell.length_c   1.000
_cell.angle_alpha   90.00
_cell.angle_beta   90.00
_cell.angle_gamma   90.00
#
_symmetry.space_group_name_H-M   'P 1'
#
loop_
_entity.id
_entity.type
_entity.pdbx_description
1 polymer ?
#
loop_
_entity_poly.entity_id
_entity_poly.type
_entity_poly.pdbx_seq_one_letter_code
_entity_poly.pdbx_strand_id
1 'polypeptide(L)'
;MTPKRFLSTLCLTVLTLVAMAQPRAKYVFYFIGDGMGVNQVNAAETFLAAREGRIGMKPLCFTQFPYLGLVSTYSASSGVTDSAAAGTALASGVKTKNAAVGVLPDLTTPVNSVAWHAQQHGAAVGISTSVGVNHATPAVFYAHVPERHAYHEIGRQLTLSGFDFFAGSDILKHQSENGDKDLYQQAADNGYKIVRGYDEFLQQANRQKKLILLQPLRDSKQNDYAIPYKLDRKPENLSLEQITQAGIRFLTERQKERNGFFLMIEGGMIDMACHSNDGAGFIHELIDMDSCVQIAYEFYKKKPDSTLIVVTADHETGGLSLGRGKYALHLEKLLHQKTTFFAYPRHLAALRREKGSAFSWEVVRQDLQENFGFWEGLELTEAQTERLHKAYEQLVDNSSENKKSLYNSVDPVSYTASQIMDEHSLIGWQSNGHSNGFVGVYAIGVGAEQFAGQIDNTEIPLKIMRAAGWE
;
A
#
# COMPACT_ATOMS: atom_id res chain seq x y z
N MET A 1 6.51 -29.13 88.32
CA MET A 1 7.24 -28.52 87.22
C MET A 1 6.49 -28.81 85.91
N THR A 2 5.77 -27.86 85.36
CA THR A 2 4.94 -27.97 84.12
C THR A 2 5.69 -27.47 82.90
N PRO A 3 5.75 -28.23 81.82
CA PRO A 3 6.34 -27.73 80.62
C PRO A 3 5.34 -26.85 79.81
N LYS A 4 5.79 -25.65 79.49
CA LYS A 4 5.06 -24.70 78.62
C LYS A 4 5.10 -25.22 77.18
N ARG A 5 3.91 -25.41 76.56
CA ARG A 5 3.72 -25.67 75.13
C ARG A 5 3.87 -24.38 74.36
N PHE A 6 4.86 -24.26 73.49
CA PHE A 6 4.95 -23.23 72.49
C PHE A 6 4.04 -23.61 71.29
N LEU A 7 3.03 -22.82 71.03
CA LEU A 7 2.16 -22.94 69.87
C LEU A 7 2.76 -22.04 68.76
N SER A 8 3.43 -22.63 67.79
CA SER A 8 3.91 -21.91 66.62
C SER A 8 2.74 -21.77 65.64
N THR A 9 2.20 -20.56 65.51
CA THR A 9 1.21 -20.23 64.50
C THR A 9 1.94 -19.99 63.15
N LEU A 10 1.87 -20.95 62.27
CA LEU A 10 2.37 -20.84 60.89
C LEU A 10 1.35 -20.03 60.06
N CYS A 11 1.62 -18.72 59.86
CA CYS A 11 0.85 -17.93 58.93
C CYS A 11 1.21 -18.35 57.47
N LEU A 12 0.36 -19.16 56.86
CA LEU A 12 0.42 -19.47 55.46
C LEU A 12 -0.13 -18.29 54.65
N THR A 13 0.72 -17.40 54.23
CA THR A 13 0.36 -16.36 53.24
C THR A 13 0.26 -17.03 51.87
N VAL A 14 -0.97 -17.35 51.48
CA VAL A 14 -1.28 -17.73 50.11
C VAL A 14 -1.17 -16.46 49.24
N LEU A 15 -0.03 -16.26 48.59
CA LEU A 15 0.08 -15.33 47.49
C LEU A 15 -0.74 -15.92 46.33
N THR A 16 -1.97 -15.49 46.18
CA THR A 16 -2.72 -15.63 44.93
C THR A 16 -2.05 -14.72 43.89
N LEU A 17 -1.15 -15.27 43.10
CA LEU A 17 -0.76 -14.69 41.80
C LEU A 17 -2.04 -14.68 40.95
N VAL A 18 -2.75 -13.56 40.97
CA VAL A 18 -3.69 -13.24 39.90
C VAL A 18 -2.82 -13.05 38.67
N ALA A 19 -2.68 -14.08 37.87
CA ALA A 19 -2.15 -13.94 36.51
C ALA A 19 -3.14 -13.01 35.79
N MET A 20 -2.86 -11.69 35.82
CA MET A 20 -3.57 -10.75 34.94
C MET A 20 -3.29 -11.23 33.53
N ALA A 21 -4.34 -11.76 32.88
CA ALA A 21 -4.26 -12.08 31.46
C ALA A 21 -3.73 -10.84 30.75
N GLN A 22 -2.62 -10.98 30.05
CA GLN A 22 -2.07 -9.85 29.29
C GLN A 22 -3.14 -9.31 28.35
N PRO A 23 -3.27 -7.97 28.23
CA PRO A 23 -4.25 -7.39 27.32
C PRO A 23 -4.00 -7.93 25.90
N ARG A 24 -5.07 -8.33 25.22
CA ARG A 24 -5.02 -8.81 23.84
C ARG A 24 -5.53 -7.76 22.89
N ALA A 25 -4.86 -7.62 21.75
CA ALA A 25 -5.31 -6.75 20.68
C ALA A 25 -6.60 -7.31 20.06
N LYS A 26 -7.72 -6.68 20.39
CA LYS A 26 -9.05 -7.00 19.84
C LYS A 26 -9.25 -6.41 18.44
N TYR A 27 -8.60 -5.27 18.17
CA TYR A 27 -8.66 -4.55 16.92
C TYR A 27 -7.25 -4.44 16.37
N VAL A 28 -7.01 -5.04 15.21
CA VAL A 28 -5.71 -5.03 14.56
C VAL A 28 -5.83 -4.30 13.23
N PHE A 29 -5.04 -3.24 13.08
CA PHE A 29 -4.81 -2.55 11.81
C PHE A 29 -3.42 -2.92 11.31
N TYR A 30 -3.34 -3.40 10.09
CA TYR A 30 -2.10 -3.80 9.45
C TYR A 30 -1.93 -3.06 8.14
N PHE A 31 -1.06 -2.05 8.12
CA PHE A 31 -0.76 -1.25 6.94
C PHE A 31 0.47 -1.78 6.24
N ILE A 32 0.38 -1.93 4.91
CA ILE A 32 1.50 -2.32 4.05
C ILE A 32 1.61 -1.27 2.94
N GLY A 33 2.69 -0.47 2.97
CA GLY A 33 3.05 0.43 1.88
C GLY A 33 3.90 -0.34 0.89
N ASP A 34 3.31 -0.74 -0.24
CA ASP A 34 4.03 -1.46 -1.30
C ASP A 34 5.17 -0.58 -1.83
N GLY A 35 6.40 -1.11 -1.84
CA GLY A 35 7.57 -0.37 -2.27
C GLY A 35 8.06 0.75 -1.33
N MET A 36 7.50 0.87 -0.12
CA MET A 36 7.78 1.93 0.84
C MET A 36 9.04 1.66 1.66
N GLY A 37 10.21 1.82 1.06
CA GLY A 37 11.49 1.76 1.74
C GLY A 37 11.75 2.95 2.68
N VAL A 38 12.81 2.87 3.46
CA VAL A 38 13.19 3.93 4.43
C VAL A 38 13.41 5.28 3.74
N ASN A 39 14.00 5.29 2.54
CA ASN A 39 14.22 6.53 1.80
C ASN A 39 12.94 7.14 1.25
N GLN A 40 11.94 6.34 0.89
CA GLN A 40 10.62 6.82 0.49
C GLN A 40 9.92 7.55 1.65
N VAL A 41 10.00 6.99 2.87
CA VAL A 41 9.48 7.65 4.09
C VAL A 41 10.22 8.96 4.36
N ASN A 42 11.55 8.94 4.32
CA ASN A 42 12.37 10.16 4.49
C ASN A 42 12.05 11.24 3.45
N ALA A 43 11.84 10.85 2.19
CA ALA A 43 11.45 11.79 1.13
C ALA A 43 10.13 12.47 1.43
N ALA A 44 9.10 11.72 1.87
CA ALA A 44 7.80 12.28 2.20
C ALA A 44 7.88 13.28 3.36
N GLU A 45 8.60 12.96 4.44
CA GLU A 45 8.78 13.86 5.58
C GLU A 45 9.58 15.12 5.21
N THR A 46 10.61 14.98 4.38
CA THR A 46 11.41 16.10 3.87
C THR A 46 10.58 16.99 2.93
N PHE A 47 9.77 16.38 2.06
CA PHE A 47 8.85 17.13 1.18
C PHE A 47 7.80 17.91 1.98
N LEU A 48 7.26 17.34 3.05
CA LEU A 48 6.30 18.02 3.92
C LEU A 48 6.93 19.25 4.62
N ALA A 49 8.19 19.17 5.01
CA ALA A 49 8.94 20.33 5.54
C ALA A 49 9.23 21.37 4.45
N ALA A 50 9.68 20.92 3.27
CA ALA A 50 9.98 21.77 2.14
C ALA A 50 8.73 22.54 1.63
N ARG A 51 7.56 21.91 1.65
CA ARG A 51 6.26 22.54 1.36
C ARG A 51 5.94 23.71 2.30
N GLU A 52 6.45 23.68 3.53
CA GLU A 52 6.33 24.76 4.53
C GLU A 52 7.49 25.79 4.43
N GLY A 53 8.36 25.69 3.42
CA GLY A 53 9.53 26.54 3.27
C GLY A 53 10.64 26.27 4.29
N ARG A 54 10.68 25.08 4.89
CA ARG A 54 11.66 24.68 5.91
C ARG A 54 12.62 23.63 5.40
N ILE A 55 13.88 23.72 5.86
CA ILE A 55 14.83 22.61 5.80
C ILE A 55 14.54 21.65 6.95
N GLY A 56 14.71 20.35 6.72
CA GLY A 56 14.52 19.29 7.69
C GLY A 56 13.33 18.39 7.37
N MET A 57 12.69 17.86 8.38
CA MET A 57 11.62 16.88 8.24
C MET A 57 10.37 17.37 8.97
N LYS A 58 9.20 17.02 8.43
CA LYS A 58 7.92 17.09 9.13
C LYS A 58 7.39 15.68 9.29
N PRO A 59 7.33 15.16 10.53
CA PRO A 59 6.97 13.77 10.77
C PRO A 59 5.60 13.39 10.21
N LEU A 60 5.50 12.18 9.66
CA LEU A 60 4.26 11.50 9.36
C LEU A 60 3.62 10.96 10.65
N CYS A 61 2.34 10.61 10.61
CA CYS A 61 1.63 10.06 11.77
C CYS A 61 2.31 8.79 12.29
N PHE A 62 2.58 7.83 11.40
CA PHE A 62 3.12 6.54 11.82
C PHE A 62 4.58 6.60 12.27
N THR A 63 5.39 7.55 11.79
CA THR A 63 6.78 7.70 12.25
C THR A 63 6.88 8.22 13.69
N GLN A 64 5.78 8.72 14.26
CA GLN A 64 5.68 9.12 15.67
C GLN A 64 5.24 7.98 16.60
N PHE A 65 5.04 6.77 16.09
CA PHE A 65 4.71 5.64 16.93
C PHE A 65 5.90 5.22 17.81
N PRO A 66 5.65 4.76 19.03
CA PRO A 66 6.70 4.56 20.02
C PRO A 66 7.66 3.42 19.72
N TYR A 67 7.28 2.48 18.85
CA TYR A 67 8.10 1.32 18.51
C TYR A 67 8.43 1.30 17.03
N LEU A 68 9.72 1.32 16.73
CA LEU A 68 10.30 1.33 15.40
C LEU A 68 11.30 0.18 15.25
N GLY A 69 11.26 -0.51 14.11
CA GLY A 69 12.24 -1.51 13.72
C GLY A 69 12.62 -1.41 12.24
N LEU A 70 13.72 -2.09 11.89
CA LEU A 70 14.14 -2.32 10.51
C LEU A 70 13.80 -3.75 10.10
N VAL A 71 13.33 -3.94 8.86
CA VAL A 71 12.85 -5.22 8.38
C VAL A 71 13.61 -5.65 7.13
N SER A 72 14.11 -6.90 7.14
CA SER A 72 14.68 -7.54 5.96
C SER A 72 13.57 -8.22 5.13
N THR A 73 13.69 -8.15 3.79
CA THR A 73 12.59 -8.49 2.88
C THR A 73 12.89 -9.57 1.84
N TYR A 74 14.11 -10.14 1.80
CA TYR A 74 14.50 -11.17 0.83
C TYR A 74 13.49 -12.33 0.72
N SER A 75 13.42 -12.96 -0.46
CA SER A 75 12.56 -14.13 -0.71
C SER A 75 13.33 -15.46 -0.60
N ALA A 76 12.63 -16.58 -0.68
CA ALA A 76 13.29 -17.90 -0.73
C ALA A 76 14.07 -18.16 -2.03
N SER A 77 13.91 -17.33 -3.06
CA SER A 77 14.55 -17.49 -4.38
C SER A 77 15.53 -16.39 -4.74
N SER A 78 15.53 -15.24 -4.02
CA SER A 78 16.35 -14.08 -4.38
C SER A 78 16.61 -13.17 -3.19
N GLY A 79 17.75 -12.47 -3.22
CA GLY A 79 18.02 -11.35 -2.32
C GLY A 79 17.08 -10.15 -2.54
N VAL A 80 16.49 -10.04 -3.74
CA VAL A 80 15.47 -9.04 -4.07
C VAL A 80 14.14 -9.75 -4.24
N THR A 81 13.16 -9.39 -3.41
CA THR A 81 11.84 -9.98 -3.41
C THR A 81 10.89 -9.28 -4.38
N ASP A 82 9.77 -9.95 -4.71
CA ASP A 82 8.58 -9.30 -5.26
C ASP A 82 7.46 -9.23 -4.21
N SER A 83 6.38 -8.50 -4.51
CA SER A 83 5.25 -8.31 -3.58
C SER A 83 4.54 -9.62 -3.22
N ALA A 84 4.53 -10.62 -4.11
CA ALA A 84 3.91 -11.92 -3.83
C ALA A 84 4.67 -12.69 -2.73
N ALA A 85 6.00 -12.80 -2.87
CA ALA A 85 6.83 -13.51 -1.90
C ALA A 85 6.96 -12.73 -0.58
N ALA A 86 7.16 -11.40 -0.65
CA ALA A 86 7.23 -10.56 0.54
C ALA A 86 5.89 -10.50 1.27
N GLY A 87 4.79 -10.34 0.53
CA GLY A 87 3.43 -10.38 1.07
C GLY A 87 3.13 -11.73 1.72
N THR A 88 3.54 -12.85 1.11
CA THR A 88 3.39 -14.19 1.73
C THR A 88 4.12 -14.25 3.07
N ALA A 89 5.35 -13.72 3.16
CA ALA A 89 6.08 -13.66 4.43
C ALA A 89 5.37 -12.78 5.47
N LEU A 90 4.86 -11.59 5.06
CA LEU A 90 4.11 -10.66 5.90
C LEU A 90 2.73 -11.19 6.32
N ALA A 91 2.15 -12.11 5.54
CA ALA A 91 0.85 -12.68 5.86
C ALA A 91 0.94 -13.96 6.70
N SER A 92 1.94 -14.83 6.45
CA SER A 92 1.98 -16.18 7.00
C SER A 92 3.21 -16.51 7.89
N GLY A 93 4.24 -15.66 7.86
CA GLY A 93 5.48 -15.92 8.60
C GLY A 93 6.43 -16.91 7.92
N VAL A 94 6.25 -17.20 6.63
CA VAL A 94 7.15 -18.10 5.89
C VAL A 94 7.63 -17.46 4.59
N LYS A 95 8.91 -17.72 4.25
CA LYS A 95 9.46 -17.30 2.96
C LYS A 95 8.95 -18.23 1.84
N THR A 96 8.68 -17.63 0.66
CA THR A 96 8.39 -18.35 -0.57
C THR A 96 9.19 -17.80 -1.75
N LYS A 97 9.06 -18.41 -2.93
CA LYS A 97 9.71 -17.93 -4.17
C LYS A 97 8.99 -16.71 -4.70
N ASN A 98 9.72 -15.86 -5.40
CA ASN A 98 9.12 -14.74 -6.15
C ASN A 98 7.98 -15.24 -7.03
N ALA A 99 6.95 -14.43 -7.21
CA ALA A 99 5.69 -14.69 -7.89
C ALA A 99 4.71 -15.64 -7.16
N ALA A 100 5.13 -16.40 -6.15
CA ALA A 100 4.26 -17.33 -5.43
C ALA A 100 3.42 -16.62 -4.36
N VAL A 101 2.13 -16.96 -4.29
CA VAL A 101 1.12 -16.35 -3.41
C VAL A 101 0.62 -17.40 -2.43
N GLY A 102 0.85 -17.21 -1.12
CA GLY A 102 0.29 -18.02 -0.05
C GLY A 102 0.66 -19.50 -0.07
N VAL A 103 1.79 -19.87 -0.68
CA VAL A 103 2.30 -21.24 -0.74
C VAL A 103 3.74 -21.33 -0.28
N LEU A 104 4.18 -22.52 0.14
CA LEU A 104 5.59 -22.80 0.45
C LEU A 104 6.47 -22.75 -0.82
N PRO A 105 7.82 -22.78 -0.68
CA PRO A 105 8.74 -22.79 -1.84
C PRO A 105 8.60 -23.98 -2.78
N ASP A 106 7.84 -25.01 -2.41
CA ASP A 106 7.46 -26.13 -3.27
C ASP A 106 6.38 -25.74 -4.31
N LEU A 107 5.77 -24.54 -4.18
CA LEU A 107 4.74 -23.97 -5.04
C LEU A 107 3.38 -24.70 -4.99
N THR A 108 3.18 -25.59 -4.04
CA THR A 108 1.99 -26.45 -3.94
C THR A 108 1.37 -26.47 -2.56
N THR A 109 2.17 -26.41 -1.50
CA THR A 109 1.68 -26.48 -0.11
C THR A 109 1.15 -25.12 0.35
N PRO A 110 -0.15 -24.98 0.62
CA PRO A 110 -0.74 -23.72 1.10
C PRO A 110 -0.27 -23.37 2.52
N VAL A 111 -0.20 -22.06 2.81
CA VAL A 111 0.11 -21.54 4.15
C VAL A 111 -1.00 -20.62 4.63
N ASN A 112 -1.36 -20.74 5.91
CA ASN A 112 -2.40 -19.91 6.50
C ASN A 112 -1.87 -18.51 6.84
N SER A 113 -2.66 -17.50 6.51
CA SER A 113 -2.35 -16.11 6.83
C SER A 113 -2.81 -15.71 8.23
N VAL A 114 -2.25 -14.62 8.76
CA VAL A 114 -2.76 -13.97 9.98
C VAL A 114 -4.23 -13.58 9.87
N ALA A 115 -4.73 -13.26 8.68
CA ALA A 115 -6.15 -12.99 8.43
C ALA A 115 -7.01 -14.25 8.59
N TRP A 116 -6.54 -15.40 8.11
CA TRP A 116 -7.17 -16.69 8.35
C TRP A 116 -7.20 -17.03 9.86
N HIS A 117 -6.09 -16.86 10.55
CA HIS A 117 -6.04 -17.07 12.02
C HIS A 117 -7.00 -16.14 12.75
N ALA A 118 -7.08 -14.87 12.39
CA ALA A 118 -8.06 -13.92 12.94
C ALA A 118 -9.49 -14.42 12.75
N GLN A 119 -9.85 -14.88 11.54
CA GLN A 119 -11.16 -15.44 11.24
C GLN A 119 -11.47 -16.68 12.10
N GLN A 120 -10.51 -17.63 12.24
CA GLN A 120 -10.69 -18.84 13.05
C GLN A 120 -10.90 -18.51 14.53
N HIS A 121 -10.35 -17.41 15.03
CA HIS A 121 -10.57 -16.93 16.40
C HIS A 121 -11.79 -16.01 16.53
N GLY A 122 -12.63 -15.95 15.50
CA GLY A 122 -13.90 -15.24 15.51
C GLY A 122 -13.82 -13.73 15.28
N ALA A 123 -12.66 -13.18 14.88
CA ALA A 123 -12.56 -11.79 14.46
C ALA A 123 -13.23 -11.59 13.10
N ALA A 124 -13.78 -10.41 12.86
CA ALA A 124 -14.17 -9.98 11.52
C ALA A 124 -12.92 -9.64 10.71
N VAL A 125 -12.91 -9.95 9.40
CA VAL A 125 -11.73 -9.77 8.56
C VAL A 125 -12.03 -8.86 7.38
N GLY A 126 -11.17 -7.85 7.19
CA GLY A 126 -11.17 -6.96 6.03
C GLY A 126 -9.80 -6.90 5.36
N ILE A 127 -9.81 -6.94 4.02
CA ILE A 127 -8.63 -6.78 3.17
C ILE A 127 -8.90 -5.63 2.21
N SER A 128 -8.07 -4.60 2.28
CA SER A 128 -8.28 -3.35 1.54
C SER A 128 -7.00 -2.92 0.82
N THR A 129 -7.15 -2.31 -0.35
CA THR A 129 -6.00 -1.90 -1.17
C THR A 129 -6.35 -0.71 -2.07
N SER A 130 -5.35 0.01 -2.52
CA SER A 130 -5.48 1.00 -3.60
C SER A 130 -5.36 0.40 -5.01
N VAL A 131 -5.03 -0.90 -5.12
CA VAL A 131 -4.94 -1.64 -6.38
C VAL A 131 -6.09 -2.62 -6.54
N GLY A 132 -6.01 -3.57 -7.48
CA GLY A 132 -7.00 -4.65 -7.62
C GLY A 132 -7.06 -5.53 -6.38
N VAL A 133 -8.29 -5.89 -5.96
CA VAL A 133 -8.47 -6.69 -4.73
C VAL A 133 -7.84 -8.07 -4.81
N ASN A 134 -7.51 -8.54 -6.01
CA ASN A 134 -6.80 -9.79 -6.28
C ASN A 134 -5.39 -9.57 -6.86
N HIS A 135 -4.80 -8.39 -6.65
CA HIS A 135 -3.36 -8.15 -6.85
C HIS A 135 -2.54 -8.93 -5.81
N ALA A 136 -1.22 -9.03 -6.00
CA ALA A 136 -0.36 -9.92 -5.23
C ALA A 136 -0.44 -9.69 -3.71
N THR A 137 -0.30 -8.45 -3.24
CA THR A 137 -0.24 -8.13 -1.81
C THR A 137 -1.54 -8.40 -1.06
N PRO A 138 -2.75 -8.02 -1.54
CA PRO A 138 -3.98 -8.46 -0.88
C PRO A 138 -4.21 -9.97 -1.02
N ALA A 139 -3.80 -10.58 -2.14
CA ALA A 139 -4.04 -12.00 -2.43
C ALA A 139 -3.41 -12.95 -1.42
N VAL A 140 -2.22 -12.65 -0.90
CA VAL A 140 -1.51 -13.52 0.06
C VAL A 140 -2.27 -13.76 1.37
N PHE A 141 -3.27 -12.94 1.67
CA PHE A 141 -4.08 -13.10 2.88
C PHE A 141 -5.20 -14.16 2.73
N TYR A 142 -5.55 -14.56 1.49
CA TYR A 142 -6.69 -15.45 1.23
C TYR A 142 -6.48 -16.46 0.10
N ALA A 143 -5.42 -16.33 -0.72
CA ALA A 143 -5.22 -17.17 -1.90
C ALA A 143 -3.91 -17.97 -1.84
N HIS A 144 -3.90 -19.10 -2.59
CA HIS A 144 -2.80 -20.05 -2.63
C HIS A 144 -2.58 -20.48 -4.09
N VAL A 145 -1.66 -19.78 -4.79
CA VAL A 145 -1.32 -20.04 -6.18
C VAL A 145 0.19 -19.94 -6.43
N PRO A 146 0.75 -20.73 -7.36
CA PRO A 146 2.18 -20.68 -7.66
C PRO A 146 2.59 -19.41 -8.42
N GLU A 147 1.62 -18.63 -8.97
CA GLU A 147 1.88 -17.52 -9.88
C GLU A 147 0.90 -16.36 -9.65
N ARG A 148 1.43 -15.18 -9.30
CA ARG A 148 0.66 -13.96 -8.97
C ARG A 148 -0.23 -13.43 -10.11
N HIS A 149 0.06 -13.78 -11.35
CA HIS A 149 -0.76 -13.37 -12.51
C HIS A 149 -1.97 -14.26 -12.76
N ALA A 150 -2.16 -15.31 -11.96
CA ALA A 150 -3.35 -16.16 -11.99
C ALA A 150 -4.60 -15.41 -11.41
N TYR A 151 -4.83 -14.19 -11.89
CA TYR A 151 -5.82 -13.26 -11.32
C TYR A 151 -7.22 -13.85 -11.18
N HIS A 152 -7.68 -14.60 -12.20
CA HIS A 152 -9.01 -15.23 -12.15
C HIS A 152 -9.09 -16.25 -11.01
N GLU A 153 -8.09 -17.13 -10.86
CA GLU A 153 -8.05 -18.12 -9.80
C GLU A 153 -7.92 -17.46 -8.41
N ILE A 154 -7.07 -16.43 -8.28
CA ILE A 154 -6.97 -15.62 -7.04
C ILE A 154 -8.33 -15.01 -6.70
N GLY A 155 -9.00 -14.39 -7.69
CA GLY A 155 -10.34 -13.83 -7.49
C GLY A 155 -11.40 -14.88 -7.12
N ARG A 156 -11.31 -16.10 -7.69
CA ARG A 156 -12.16 -17.23 -7.30
C ARG A 156 -11.96 -17.57 -5.82
N GLN A 157 -10.71 -17.65 -5.36
CA GLN A 157 -10.39 -17.94 -3.96
C GLN A 157 -10.83 -16.80 -3.02
N LEU A 158 -10.76 -15.52 -3.45
CA LEU A 158 -11.35 -14.39 -2.73
C LEU A 158 -12.82 -14.65 -2.41
N THR A 159 -13.62 -15.04 -3.43
CA THR A 159 -15.06 -15.26 -3.24
C THR A 159 -15.38 -16.39 -2.27
N LEU A 160 -14.46 -17.32 -2.07
CA LEU A 160 -14.58 -18.49 -1.19
C LEU A 160 -13.98 -18.27 0.20
N SER A 161 -13.18 -17.21 0.41
CA SER A 161 -12.44 -16.97 1.67
C SER A 161 -13.34 -16.83 2.90
N GLY A 162 -14.57 -16.37 2.68
CA GLY A 162 -15.50 -16.12 3.78
C GLY A 162 -15.16 -14.89 4.62
N PHE A 163 -14.19 -14.05 4.22
CA PHE A 163 -13.88 -12.80 4.90
C PHE A 163 -15.06 -11.80 4.79
N ASP A 164 -15.13 -10.86 5.70
CA ASP A 164 -16.31 -9.98 5.83
C ASP A 164 -16.27 -8.78 4.85
N PHE A 165 -15.06 -8.26 4.55
CA PHE A 165 -14.90 -7.03 3.77
C PHE A 165 -13.71 -7.09 2.83
N PHE A 166 -13.92 -6.68 1.57
CA PHE A 166 -12.88 -6.39 0.60
C PHE A 166 -13.08 -5.00 0.01
N ALA A 167 -11.99 -4.30 -0.30
CA ALA A 167 -12.08 -3.03 -1.01
C ALA A 167 -10.84 -2.78 -1.88
N GLY A 168 -11.04 -2.19 -3.06
CA GLY A 168 -9.97 -1.86 -3.99
C GLY A 168 -10.49 -1.26 -5.29
N SER A 169 -9.64 -1.28 -6.33
CA SER A 169 -10.03 -0.75 -7.63
C SER A 169 -11.09 -1.60 -8.31
N ASP A 170 -10.80 -2.87 -8.50
CA ASP A 170 -11.74 -3.86 -9.07
C ASP A 170 -11.26 -5.30 -8.81
N ILE A 171 -12.01 -6.31 -9.29
CA ILE A 171 -11.57 -7.71 -9.38
C ILE A 171 -10.93 -7.88 -10.77
N LEU A 172 -9.61 -7.98 -10.82
CA LEU A 172 -8.86 -8.11 -12.06
C LEU A 172 -9.19 -9.43 -12.77
N LYS A 173 -9.32 -9.39 -14.11
CA LYS A 173 -9.65 -10.57 -14.91
C LYS A 173 -10.90 -11.30 -14.38
N HIS A 174 -11.95 -10.56 -14.04
CA HIS A 174 -13.18 -11.13 -13.49
C HIS A 174 -13.87 -12.11 -14.44
N GLN A 175 -13.72 -11.93 -15.76
CA GLN A 175 -14.20 -12.87 -16.78
C GLN A 175 -13.14 -13.95 -17.02
N SER A 176 -13.58 -15.20 -17.08
CA SER A 176 -12.70 -16.33 -17.42
C SER A 176 -12.53 -16.46 -18.92
N GLU A 177 -11.31 -16.70 -19.35
CA GLU A 177 -10.99 -17.08 -20.74
C GLU A 177 -11.41 -18.52 -21.07
N ASN A 178 -11.65 -19.35 -20.04
CA ASN A 178 -11.96 -20.77 -20.16
C ASN A 178 -13.48 -21.07 -20.04
N GLY A 179 -14.34 -20.04 -19.95
CA GLY A 179 -15.78 -20.21 -19.82
C GLY A 179 -16.27 -20.48 -18.39
N ASP A 180 -15.39 -20.31 -17.39
CA ASP A 180 -15.81 -20.35 -16.00
C ASP A 180 -16.75 -19.18 -15.67
N LYS A 181 -17.47 -19.28 -14.57
CA LYS A 181 -18.39 -18.28 -14.10
C LYS A 181 -17.69 -16.95 -13.82
N ASP A 182 -18.29 -15.83 -14.23
CA ASP A 182 -17.83 -14.48 -13.88
C ASP A 182 -17.67 -14.30 -12.37
N LEU A 183 -16.57 -13.69 -11.93
CA LEU A 183 -16.24 -13.55 -10.50
C LEU A 183 -17.21 -12.65 -9.74
N TYR A 184 -17.85 -11.68 -10.38
CA TYR A 184 -18.90 -10.88 -9.71
C TYR A 184 -20.10 -11.75 -9.37
N GLN A 185 -20.49 -12.65 -10.27
CA GLN A 185 -21.56 -13.59 -10.02
C GLN A 185 -21.17 -14.63 -8.96
N GLN A 186 -19.94 -15.14 -8.98
CA GLN A 186 -19.44 -16.05 -7.94
C GLN A 186 -19.43 -15.35 -6.57
N ALA A 187 -19.02 -14.10 -6.50
CA ALA A 187 -19.05 -13.31 -5.26
C ALA A 187 -20.49 -13.18 -4.72
N ALA A 188 -21.44 -12.86 -5.60
CA ALA A 188 -22.85 -12.76 -5.22
C ALA A 188 -23.41 -14.11 -4.70
N ASP A 189 -23.12 -15.22 -5.38
CA ASP A 189 -23.53 -16.57 -4.95
C ASP A 189 -22.95 -16.96 -3.60
N ASN A 190 -21.74 -16.48 -3.27
CA ASN A 190 -21.06 -16.68 -1.99
C ASN A 190 -21.46 -15.66 -0.91
N GLY A 191 -22.50 -14.86 -1.19
CA GLY A 191 -23.14 -13.93 -0.25
C GLY A 191 -22.44 -12.59 -0.11
N TYR A 192 -21.54 -12.22 -1.05
CA TYR A 192 -21.00 -10.87 -1.10
C TYR A 192 -21.93 -9.92 -1.84
N LYS A 193 -22.13 -8.75 -1.27
CA LYS A 193 -22.69 -7.60 -2.00
C LYS A 193 -21.54 -6.78 -2.57
N ILE A 194 -21.51 -6.60 -3.88
CA ILE A 194 -20.61 -5.65 -4.53
C ILE A 194 -21.30 -4.29 -4.55
N VAL A 195 -20.59 -3.26 -4.11
CA VAL A 195 -20.97 -1.83 -4.17
C VAL A 195 -19.85 -1.04 -4.85
N ARG A 196 -20.25 0.01 -5.60
CA ARG A 196 -19.29 0.83 -6.34
C ARG A 196 -19.33 2.28 -5.88
N GLY A 197 -18.18 2.75 -5.36
CA GLY A 197 -18.06 4.09 -4.80
C GLY A 197 -18.57 4.22 -3.37
N TYR A 198 -18.12 5.30 -2.73
CA TYR A 198 -18.35 5.51 -1.30
C TYR A 198 -19.83 5.80 -0.97
N ASP A 199 -20.55 6.50 -1.85
CA ASP A 199 -21.95 6.85 -1.63
C ASP A 199 -22.85 5.60 -1.65
N GLU A 200 -22.64 4.67 -2.59
CA GLU A 200 -23.37 3.40 -2.60
C GLU A 200 -23.04 2.56 -1.36
N PHE A 201 -21.78 2.55 -0.94
CA PHE A 201 -21.38 1.90 0.31
C PHE A 201 -22.18 2.47 1.50
N LEU A 202 -22.26 3.79 1.66
CA LEU A 202 -22.99 4.41 2.77
C LEU A 202 -24.48 4.03 2.81
N GLN A 203 -25.09 3.82 1.65
CA GLN A 203 -26.51 3.46 1.52
C GLN A 203 -26.77 1.98 1.81
N GLN A 204 -25.82 1.08 1.49
CA GLN A 204 -26.07 -0.35 1.45
C GLN A 204 -25.34 -1.17 2.53
N ALA A 205 -24.24 -0.67 3.10
CA ALA A 205 -23.35 -1.45 3.97
C ALA A 205 -24.04 -2.07 5.19
N ASN A 206 -24.91 -1.32 5.87
CA ASN A 206 -25.56 -1.75 7.13
C ASN A 206 -26.48 -2.99 6.98
N ARG A 207 -26.84 -3.35 5.74
CA ARG A 207 -27.74 -4.46 5.44
C ARG A 207 -27.01 -5.74 5.05
N GLN A 208 -25.66 -5.67 4.92
CA GLN A 208 -24.89 -6.75 4.33
C GLN A 208 -24.08 -7.50 5.40
N LYS A 209 -23.88 -8.80 5.18
CA LYS A 209 -22.98 -9.63 6.00
C LYS A 209 -21.57 -9.67 5.44
N LYS A 210 -21.44 -9.65 4.13
CA LYS A 210 -20.18 -9.63 3.39
C LYS A 210 -20.26 -8.57 2.29
N LEU A 211 -19.19 -7.81 2.08
CA LEU A 211 -19.20 -6.69 1.15
C LEU A 211 -17.88 -6.56 0.40
N ILE A 212 -17.98 -6.25 -0.88
CA ILE A 212 -16.84 -5.85 -1.73
C ILE A 212 -17.09 -4.43 -2.21
N LEU A 213 -16.26 -3.47 -1.79
CA LEU A 213 -16.31 -2.07 -2.21
C LEU A 213 -15.30 -1.84 -3.33
N LEU A 214 -15.79 -1.46 -4.50
CA LEU A 214 -14.99 -1.22 -5.69
C LEU A 214 -15.08 0.23 -6.18
N GLN A 215 -14.08 0.64 -6.95
CA GLN A 215 -14.09 1.91 -7.67
C GLN A 215 -15.38 2.03 -8.53
N PRO A 216 -15.99 3.21 -8.65
CA PRO A 216 -17.06 3.44 -9.62
C PRO A 216 -16.66 3.02 -11.03
N LEU A 217 -17.59 2.39 -11.75
CA LEU A 217 -17.34 2.03 -13.15
C LEU A 217 -17.06 3.29 -13.98
N ARG A 218 -16.03 3.21 -14.81
CA ARG A 218 -15.63 4.25 -15.74
C ARG A 218 -15.70 3.68 -17.15
N ASP A 219 -15.60 4.57 -18.14
CA ASP A 219 -15.48 4.15 -19.53
C ASP A 219 -14.41 3.07 -19.67
N SER A 220 -14.71 2.08 -20.49
CA SER A 220 -13.95 0.83 -20.73
C SER A 220 -12.46 0.98 -21.13
N LYS A 221 -11.93 2.20 -21.10
CA LYS A 221 -10.53 2.55 -21.44
C LYS A 221 -9.68 2.92 -20.22
N GLN A 222 -10.21 2.89 -19.01
CA GLN A 222 -9.46 3.19 -17.80
C GLN A 222 -8.88 1.91 -17.17
N ASN A 223 -7.72 2.10 -16.53
CA ASN A 223 -6.98 1.04 -15.88
C ASN A 223 -7.75 0.55 -14.64
N ASP A 224 -8.12 -0.72 -14.63
CA ASP A 224 -8.81 -1.41 -13.53
C ASP A 224 -7.82 -1.83 -12.43
N TYR A 225 -6.51 -1.76 -12.73
CA TYR A 225 -5.47 -2.24 -11.82
C TYR A 225 -5.37 -1.45 -10.51
N ALA A 226 -5.78 -0.17 -10.52
CA ALA A 226 -5.65 0.69 -9.37
C ALA A 226 -6.72 1.81 -9.34
N ILE A 227 -7.02 2.33 -8.14
CA ILE A 227 -7.70 3.62 -8.01
C ILE A 227 -6.81 4.73 -8.58
N PRO A 228 -7.32 5.89 -8.97
CA PRO A 228 -6.47 6.98 -9.46
C PRO A 228 -5.49 7.48 -8.41
N TYR A 229 -4.27 7.82 -8.85
CA TYR A 229 -3.27 8.47 -8.01
C TYR A 229 -3.83 9.72 -7.34
N LYS A 230 -3.32 10.06 -6.17
CA LYS A 230 -3.74 11.24 -5.41
C LYS A 230 -3.66 12.52 -6.23
N LEU A 231 -2.60 12.69 -7.05
CA LEU A 231 -2.43 13.83 -7.94
C LEU A 231 -3.46 13.88 -9.08
N ASP A 232 -3.94 12.73 -9.56
CA ASP A 232 -4.84 12.61 -10.70
C ASP A 232 -6.30 12.36 -10.29
N ARG A 233 -6.55 12.23 -8.98
CA ARG A 233 -7.85 11.84 -8.42
C ARG A 233 -8.88 12.94 -8.57
N LYS A 234 -10.05 12.57 -9.06
CA LYS A 234 -11.21 13.46 -9.17
C LYS A 234 -12.18 13.21 -8.00
N PRO A 235 -13.07 14.14 -7.68
CA PRO A 235 -14.01 14.01 -6.56
C PRO A 235 -14.90 12.76 -6.59
N GLU A 236 -15.27 12.28 -7.78
CA GLU A 236 -16.07 11.08 -7.97
C GLU A 236 -15.31 9.77 -7.77
N ASN A 237 -13.98 9.83 -7.61
CA ASN A 237 -13.15 8.65 -7.43
C ASN A 237 -13.14 8.19 -5.98
N LEU A 238 -13.12 6.87 -5.79
CA LEU A 238 -12.85 6.26 -4.51
C LEU A 238 -11.41 6.56 -4.07
N SER A 239 -11.22 6.93 -2.82
CA SER A 239 -9.90 7.17 -2.22
C SER A 239 -9.54 6.07 -1.22
N LEU A 240 -8.24 5.90 -0.94
CA LEU A 240 -7.80 4.97 0.09
C LEU A 240 -8.29 5.37 1.49
N GLU A 241 -8.44 6.67 1.75
CA GLU A 241 -9.07 7.19 2.97
C GLU A 241 -10.51 6.72 3.11
N GLN A 242 -11.32 6.84 2.03
CA GLN A 242 -12.71 6.35 2.00
C GLN A 242 -12.79 4.83 2.17
N ILE A 243 -11.88 4.09 1.53
CA ILE A 243 -11.74 2.63 1.68
C ILE A 243 -11.46 2.28 3.14
N THR A 244 -10.50 2.97 3.79
CA THR A 244 -10.15 2.76 5.20
C THR A 244 -11.33 3.06 6.13
N GLN A 245 -12.02 4.18 5.93
CA GLN A 245 -13.22 4.54 6.69
C GLN A 245 -14.34 3.51 6.52
N ALA A 246 -14.54 3.03 5.28
CA ALA A 246 -15.52 1.99 4.97
C ALA A 246 -15.21 0.68 5.70
N GLY A 247 -13.94 0.23 5.65
CA GLY A 247 -13.49 -0.97 6.36
C GLY A 247 -13.71 -0.88 7.87
N ILE A 248 -13.26 0.20 8.49
CA ILE A 248 -13.45 0.44 9.93
C ILE A 248 -14.94 0.44 10.29
N ARG A 249 -15.76 1.19 9.55
CA ARG A 249 -17.20 1.27 9.79
C ARG A 249 -17.86 -0.10 9.66
N PHE A 250 -17.61 -0.80 8.56
CA PHE A 250 -18.22 -2.10 8.29
C PHE A 250 -17.84 -3.14 9.33
N LEU A 251 -16.53 -3.28 9.64
CA LEU A 251 -16.05 -4.27 10.59
C LEU A 251 -16.44 -3.94 12.04
N THR A 252 -16.55 -2.64 12.39
CA THR A 252 -17.03 -2.23 13.71
C THR A 252 -18.52 -2.61 13.90
N GLU A 253 -19.35 -2.53 12.89
CA GLU A 253 -20.73 -3.01 12.96
C GLU A 253 -20.79 -4.54 13.10
N ARG A 254 -19.89 -5.27 12.43
CA ARG A 254 -19.77 -6.74 12.52
C ARG A 254 -19.32 -7.24 13.89
N GLN A 255 -18.58 -6.44 14.68
CA GLN A 255 -18.09 -6.84 16.01
C GLN A 255 -19.21 -7.21 16.99
N LYS A 256 -20.46 -6.83 16.74
CA LYS A 256 -21.61 -7.25 17.56
C LYS A 256 -21.81 -8.78 17.54
N GLU A 257 -21.34 -9.42 16.46
CA GLU A 257 -21.39 -10.87 16.23
C GLU A 257 -19.99 -11.49 16.20
N ARG A 258 -18.92 -10.71 16.36
CA ARG A 258 -17.52 -11.09 16.20
C ARG A 258 -16.66 -10.63 17.38
N ASN A 259 -15.51 -11.26 17.54
CA ASN A 259 -14.55 -10.95 18.61
C ASN A 259 -13.50 -9.91 18.13
N GLY A 260 -13.94 -8.70 17.81
CA GLY A 260 -13.06 -7.67 17.25
C GLY A 260 -12.88 -7.80 15.74
N PHE A 261 -11.77 -7.25 15.21
CA PHE A 261 -11.48 -7.35 13.77
C PHE A 261 -9.98 -7.31 13.46
N PHE A 262 -9.64 -7.85 12.30
CA PHE A 262 -8.40 -7.65 11.56
C PHE A 262 -8.71 -6.85 10.28
N LEU A 263 -8.00 -5.74 10.06
CA LEU A 263 -8.11 -4.94 8.84
C LEU A 263 -6.72 -4.69 8.27
N MET A 264 -6.45 -5.29 7.11
CA MET A 264 -5.28 -4.97 6.31
C MET A 264 -5.63 -3.84 5.34
N ILE A 265 -4.72 -2.86 5.22
CA ILE A 265 -4.81 -1.74 4.28
C ILE A 265 -3.49 -1.63 3.52
N GLU A 266 -3.57 -1.70 2.19
CA GLU A 266 -2.40 -1.57 1.32
C GLU A 266 -2.38 -0.23 0.58
N GLY A 267 -1.22 0.45 0.66
CA GLY A 267 -0.86 1.57 -0.21
C GLY A 267 -0.07 1.09 -1.43
N GLY A 268 -0.74 0.36 -2.35
CA GLY A 268 -0.09 -0.30 -3.50
C GLY A 268 0.40 0.67 -4.58
N MET A 269 -0.10 1.91 -4.58
CA MET A 269 0.26 2.91 -5.58
C MET A 269 1.62 3.56 -5.34
N ILE A 270 2.21 3.41 -4.15
CA ILE A 270 3.56 3.90 -3.84
C ILE A 270 4.57 3.17 -4.73
N ASP A 271 4.49 1.84 -4.80
CA ASP A 271 5.32 0.99 -5.64
C ASP A 271 5.19 1.33 -7.13
N MET A 272 3.95 1.44 -7.62
CA MET A 272 3.70 1.77 -9.03
C MET A 272 4.31 3.11 -9.45
N ALA A 273 4.28 4.12 -8.57
CA ALA A 273 4.94 5.41 -8.80
C ALA A 273 6.47 5.27 -8.77
N CYS A 274 7.04 4.50 -7.84
CA CYS A 274 8.47 4.23 -7.78
C CYS A 274 8.96 3.45 -9.03
N HIS A 275 8.20 2.50 -9.54
CA HIS A 275 8.49 1.82 -10.82
C HIS A 275 8.53 2.77 -12.02
N SER A 276 7.80 3.88 -11.94
CA SER A 276 7.81 4.94 -12.95
C SER A 276 8.87 6.01 -12.69
N ASN A 277 9.66 5.89 -11.62
CA ASN A 277 10.58 6.91 -11.10
C ASN A 277 9.88 8.28 -10.94
N ASP A 278 8.66 8.28 -10.42
CA ASP A 278 7.82 9.46 -10.23
C ASP A 278 7.93 9.98 -8.80
N GLY A 279 8.82 10.96 -8.57
CA GLY A 279 9.11 11.52 -7.25
C GLY A 279 7.89 12.13 -6.57
N ALA A 280 7.11 12.97 -7.27
CA ALA A 280 5.89 13.54 -6.69
C ALA A 280 4.79 12.49 -6.54
N GLY A 281 4.65 11.58 -7.50
CA GLY A 281 3.67 10.51 -7.49
C GLY A 281 3.76 9.67 -6.20
N PHE A 282 4.92 9.06 -5.93
CA PHE A 282 5.07 8.21 -4.74
C PHE A 282 4.95 8.97 -3.41
N ILE A 283 5.47 10.21 -3.34
CA ILE A 283 5.36 11.03 -2.13
C ILE A 283 3.90 11.33 -1.79
N HIS A 284 3.10 11.69 -2.78
CA HIS A 284 1.68 11.95 -2.57
C HIS A 284 0.89 10.69 -2.18
N GLU A 285 1.21 9.52 -2.74
CA GLU A 285 0.60 8.25 -2.36
C GLU A 285 0.99 7.83 -0.93
N LEU A 286 2.24 8.05 -0.54
CA LEU A 286 2.69 7.75 0.83
C LEU A 286 2.00 8.67 1.85
N ILE A 287 1.83 9.95 1.56
CA ILE A 287 1.07 10.89 2.39
C ILE A 287 -0.42 10.50 2.44
N ASP A 288 -1.01 10.01 1.34
CA ASP A 288 -2.39 9.49 1.31
C ASP A 288 -2.54 8.28 2.23
N MET A 289 -1.56 7.35 2.22
CA MET A 289 -1.51 6.23 3.14
C MET A 289 -1.35 6.69 4.60
N ASP A 290 -0.49 7.68 4.89
CA ASP A 290 -0.35 8.24 6.25
C ASP A 290 -1.68 8.84 6.76
N SER A 291 -2.47 9.47 5.87
CA SER A 291 -3.83 9.92 6.21
C SER A 291 -4.73 8.75 6.64
N CYS A 292 -4.57 7.58 6.03
CA CYS A 292 -5.29 6.36 6.43
C CYS A 292 -4.81 5.85 7.80
N VAL A 293 -3.50 5.91 8.07
CA VAL A 293 -2.96 5.58 9.39
C VAL A 293 -3.47 6.56 10.44
N GLN A 294 -3.59 7.85 10.12
CA GLN A 294 -4.18 8.85 11.01
C GLN A 294 -5.64 8.49 11.38
N ILE A 295 -6.44 7.99 10.43
CA ILE A 295 -7.83 7.52 10.69
C ILE A 295 -7.81 6.34 11.69
N ALA A 296 -6.91 5.37 11.51
CA ALA A 296 -6.76 4.26 12.44
C ALA A 296 -6.23 4.72 13.81
N TYR A 297 -5.35 5.72 13.84
CA TYR A 297 -4.85 6.31 15.09
C TYR A 297 -5.96 7.02 15.87
N GLU A 298 -6.91 7.69 15.20
CA GLU A 298 -8.10 8.24 15.86
C GLU A 298 -9.01 7.16 16.48
N PHE A 299 -9.06 5.97 15.87
CA PHE A 299 -9.72 4.80 16.46
C PHE A 299 -8.94 4.29 17.69
N TYR A 300 -7.62 4.15 17.57
CA TYR A 300 -6.72 3.75 18.66
C TYR A 300 -6.88 4.65 19.88
N LYS A 301 -6.89 5.97 19.72
CA LYS A 301 -7.05 6.91 20.84
C LYS A 301 -8.32 6.68 21.68
N LYS A 302 -9.35 6.10 21.09
CA LYS A 302 -10.61 5.76 21.77
C LYS A 302 -10.58 4.39 22.43
N LYS A 303 -9.65 3.50 22.02
CA LYS A 303 -9.55 2.09 22.48
C LYS A 303 -8.09 1.62 22.58
N PRO A 304 -7.23 2.35 23.31
CA PRO A 304 -5.78 2.08 23.33
C PRO A 304 -5.44 0.70 23.89
N ASP A 305 -6.17 0.24 24.92
CA ASP A 305 -5.90 -1.01 25.62
C ASP A 305 -6.37 -2.27 24.88
N SER A 306 -6.91 -2.11 23.68
CA SER A 306 -7.45 -3.22 22.88
C SER A 306 -7.15 -3.09 21.38
N THR A 307 -6.32 -2.14 20.98
CA THR A 307 -5.98 -1.88 19.59
C THR A 307 -4.47 -2.07 19.38
N LEU A 308 -4.11 -2.67 18.25
CA LEU A 308 -2.75 -2.70 17.71
C LEU A 308 -2.77 -2.09 16.31
N ILE A 309 -1.87 -1.15 16.03
CA ILE A 309 -1.59 -0.65 14.69
C ILE A 309 -0.16 -1.02 14.34
N VAL A 310 0.03 -1.67 13.21
CA VAL A 310 1.34 -1.99 12.62
C VAL A 310 1.39 -1.41 11.22
N VAL A 311 2.43 -0.63 10.92
CA VAL A 311 2.70 -0.06 9.59
C VAL A 311 4.04 -0.59 9.12
N THR A 312 4.10 -1.17 7.93
CA THR A 312 5.34 -1.67 7.33
C THR A 312 5.29 -1.57 5.81
N ALA A 313 6.27 -2.13 5.15
CA ALA A 313 6.32 -2.31 3.70
C ALA A 313 6.75 -3.73 3.37
N ASP A 314 6.50 -4.14 2.14
CA ASP A 314 6.88 -5.46 1.63
C ASP A 314 8.31 -5.44 1.05
N HIS A 315 8.71 -4.36 0.37
CA HIS A 315 10.07 -4.12 -0.14
C HIS A 315 10.34 -2.63 -0.39
N GLU A 316 11.54 -2.32 -0.85
CA GLU A 316 11.91 -1.03 -1.43
C GLU A 316 11.82 -1.12 -2.95
N THR A 317 11.45 -0.01 -3.62
CA THR A 317 11.37 0.09 -5.08
C THR A 317 12.11 1.30 -5.61
N GLY A 318 12.86 1.09 -6.70
CA GLY A 318 13.58 2.13 -7.44
C GLY A 318 15.01 2.36 -6.99
N GLY A 319 15.41 1.87 -5.81
CA GLY A 319 16.72 2.19 -5.23
C GLY A 319 16.86 3.70 -5.01
N LEU A 320 15.83 4.33 -4.40
CA LEU A 320 15.72 5.77 -4.22
C LEU A 320 16.89 6.34 -3.42
N SER A 321 17.52 7.40 -3.95
CA SER A 321 18.50 8.22 -3.25
C SER A 321 18.07 9.69 -3.18
N LEU A 322 18.35 10.35 -2.06
CA LEU A 322 18.06 11.75 -1.83
C LEU A 322 19.38 12.54 -1.80
N GLY A 323 19.52 13.57 -2.66
CA GLY A 323 20.76 14.33 -2.79
C GLY A 323 21.68 13.82 -3.91
N ARG A 324 21.27 13.94 -5.17
CA ARG A 324 22.03 13.46 -6.35
C ARG A 324 23.23 14.34 -6.67
N GLY A 325 24.43 13.88 -6.30
CA GLY A 325 25.72 14.47 -6.73
C GLY A 325 26.09 15.84 -6.17
N LYS A 326 25.25 16.45 -5.33
CA LYS A 326 25.45 17.75 -4.66
C LYS A 326 25.04 17.62 -3.20
N TYR A 327 25.60 18.48 -2.32
CA TYR A 327 25.12 18.60 -0.93
C TYR A 327 23.84 19.45 -0.87
N ALA A 328 22.82 19.04 -1.64
CA ALA A 328 21.55 19.74 -1.77
C ALA A 328 20.43 18.76 -2.05
N LEU A 329 19.20 19.16 -1.68
CA LEU A 329 17.95 18.45 -1.96
C LEU A 329 16.85 19.51 -2.10
N HIS A 330 16.07 19.43 -3.17
CA HIS A 330 15.10 20.47 -3.55
C HIS A 330 13.71 19.88 -3.79
N LEU A 331 13.16 19.19 -2.78
CA LEU A 331 11.84 18.54 -2.91
C LEU A 331 10.69 19.55 -3.09
N GLU A 332 10.88 20.82 -2.72
CA GLU A 332 9.93 21.89 -3.04
C GLU A 332 9.66 22.04 -4.54
N LYS A 333 10.59 21.63 -5.40
CA LYS A 333 10.42 21.65 -6.86
C LYS A 333 9.33 20.70 -7.34
N LEU A 334 9.08 19.60 -6.62
CA LEU A 334 8.01 18.66 -6.92
C LEU A 334 6.60 19.23 -6.69
N LEU A 335 6.48 20.37 -6.00
CA LEU A 335 5.18 21.07 -5.83
C LEU A 335 4.61 21.59 -7.15
N HIS A 336 5.43 21.72 -8.18
CA HIS A 336 5.00 22.15 -9.51
C HIS A 336 4.36 21.02 -10.34
N GLN A 337 4.56 19.75 -9.94
CA GLN A 337 3.99 18.61 -10.64
C GLN A 337 2.51 18.43 -10.22
N LYS A 338 1.59 18.51 -11.21
CA LYS A 338 0.13 18.42 -11.00
C LYS A 338 -0.49 17.11 -11.46
N THR A 339 0.26 16.30 -12.20
CA THR A 339 -0.17 14.98 -12.71
C THR A 339 0.97 13.99 -12.59
N THR A 340 0.67 12.70 -12.52
CA THR A 340 1.71 11.67 -12.46
C THR A 340 2.29 11.36 -13.84
N PHE A 341 3.52 10.84 -13.87
CA PHE A 341 4.09 10.26 -15.08
C PHE A 341 3.44 8.94 -15.51
N PHE A 342 2.48 8.46 -14.74
CA PHE A 342 1.59 7.39 -15.15
C PHE A 342 0.40 7.92 -15.97
N ALA A 343 -0.19 9.04 -15.59
CA ALA A 343 -1.35 9.63 -16.26
C ALA A 343 -0.98 10.51 -17.45
N TYR A 344 0.13 11.24 -17.35
CA TYR A 344 0.55 12.23 -18.34
C TYR A 344 0.74 11.69 -19.76
N PRO A 345 1.31 10.49 -20.02
CA PRO A 345 1.39 9.92 -21.37
C PRO A 345 0.03 9.79 -22.06
N ARG A 346 -1.01 9.44 -21.31
CA ARG A 346 -2.39 9.33 -21.83
C ARG A 346 -2.98 10.70 -22.12
N HIS A 347 -2.73 11.66 -21.22
CA HIS A 347 -3.12 13.05 -21.42
C HIS A 347 -2.48 13.62 -22.69
N LEU A 348 -1.18 13.48 -22.87
CA LEU A 348 -0.44 13.95 -24.05
C LEU A 348 -0.93 13.29 -25.35
N ALA A 349 -1.22 11.99 -25.32
CA ALA A 349 -1.80 11.28 -26.45
C ALA A 349 -3.24 11.75 -26.78
N ALA A 350 -4.03 12.14 -25.77
CA ALA A 350 -5.34 12.74 -25.97
C ALA A 350 -5.22 14.14 -26.57
N LEU A 351 -4.31 14.97 -26.05
CA LEU A 351 -4.01 16.31 -26.57
C LEU A 351 -3.56 16.24 -28.05
N ARG A 352 -2.69 15.28 -28.39
CA ARG A 352 -2.27 15.04 -29.79
C ARG A 352 -3.45 14.73 -30.69
N ARG A 353 -4.38 13.89 -30.26
CA ARG A 353 -5.60 13.57 -31.04
C ARG A 353 -6.53 14.77 -31.18
N GLU A 354 -6.70 15.56 -30.13
CA GLU A 354 -7.55 16.77 -30.13
C GLU A 354 -7.01 17.83 -31.08
N LYS A 355 -5.71 18.12 -31.01
CA LYS A 355 -5.06 19.18 -31.82
C LYS A 355 -4.82 18.77 -33.28
N GLY A 356 -4.73 17.44 -33.55
CA GLY A 356 -4.48 16.96 -34.92
C GLY A 356 -3.26 17.62 -35.58
N SER A 357 -3.46 18.28 -36.72
CA SER A 357 -2.39 19.01 -37.42
C SER A 357 -1.87 20.26 -36.70
N ALA A 358 -2.59 20.77 -35.70
CA ALA A 358 -2.15 21.89 -34.85
C ALA A 358 -1.31 21.44 -33.64
N PHE A 359 -1.02 20.13 -33.47
CA PHE A 359 -0.16 19.63 -32.42
C PHE A 359 1.29 20.03 -32.70
N SER A 360 1.75 21.12 -32.10
CA SER A 360 3.07 21.72 -32.29
C SER A 360 3.90 21.69 -31.02
N TRP A 361 5.19 22.03 -31.13
CA TRP A 361 6.06 22.18 -29.97
C TRP A 361 5.52 23.23 -28.98
N GLU A 362 4.99 24.33 -29.46
CA GLU A 362 4.41 25.37 -28.60
C GLU A 362 3.24 24.86 -27.77
N VAL A 363 2.40 24.02 -28.36
CA VAL A 363 1.30 23.36 -27.64
C VAL A 363 1.83 22.42 -26.52
N VAL A 364 2.81 21.58 -26.84
CA VAL A 364 3.43 20.67 -25.86
C VAL A 364 4.20 21.45 -24.80
N ARG A 365 4.90 22.49 -25.17
CA ARG A 365 5.63 23.36 -24.25
C ARG A 365 4.70 24.04 -23.24
N GLN A 366 3.57 24.59 -23.72
CA GLN A 366 2.55 25.17 -22.85
C GLN A 366 1.95 24.11 -21.90
N ASP A 367 1.64 22.93 -22.41
CA ASP A 367 1.09 21.82 -21.61
C ASP A 367 2.09 21.34 -20.52
N LEU A 368 3.38 21.24 -20.83
CA LEU A 368 4.45 20.96 -19.86
C LEU A 368 4.59 22.07 -18.80
N GLN A 369 4.43 23.33 -19.20
CA GLN A 369 4.41 24.45 -18.26
C GLN A 369 3.24 24.35 -17.28
N GLU A 370 2.04 24.05 -17.78
CA GLU A 370 0.82 23.93 -16.98
C GLU A 370 0.87 22.73 -15.99
N ASN A 371 1.45 21.59 -16.41
CA ASN A 371 1.45 20.36 -15.65
C ASN A 371 2.67 20.18 -14.74
N PHE A 372 3.83 20.76 -15.09
CA PHE A 372 5.09 20.58 -14.35
C PHE A 372 5.78 21.91 -13.96
N GLY A 373 5.21 23.05 -14.30
CA GLY A 373 5.77 24.38 -13.99
C GLY A 373 7.04 24.72 -14.75
N PHE A 374 7.37 23.99 -15.82
CA PHE A 374 8.56 24.24 -16.62
C PHE A 374 8.54 25.64 -17.23
N TRP A 375 9.71 26.31 -17.25
CA TRP A 375 9.96 27.70 -17.72
C TRP A 375 9.24 28.81 -16.92
N GLU A 376 8.38 28.49 -15.94
CA GLU A 376 7.73 29.51 -15.12
C GLU A 376 8.07 29.30 -13.63
N GLY A 377 7.74 28.16 -13.03
CA GLY A 377 8.08 27.80 -11.64
C GLY A 377 9.43 27.08 -11.52
N LEU A 378 9.87 26.43 -12.60
CA LEU A 378 11.16 25.77 -12.76
C LEU A 378 11.90 26.35 -13.96
N GLU A 379 13.02 27.03 -13.72
CA GLU A 379 13.88 27.55 -14.80
C GLU A 379 14.63 26.39 -15.45
N LEU A 380 14.28 26.07 -16.70
CA LEU A 380 14.99 25.07 -17.49
C LEU A 380 16.20 25.69 -18.19
N THR A 381 17.30 24.95 -18.20
CA THR A 381 18.47 25.31 -19.06
C THR A 381 18.13 25.12 -20.53
N GLU A 382 18.93 25.77 -21.42
CA GLU A 382 18.80 25.54 -22.87
C GLU A 382 18.93 24.06 -23.24
N ALA A 383 19.89 23.35 -22.63
CA ALA A 383 20.08 21.92 -22.85
C ALA A 383 18.87 21.04 -22.40
N GLN A 384 18.19 21.40 -21.32
CA GLN A 384 16.97 20.73 -20.91
C GLN A 384 15.80 21.00 -21.86
N THR A 385 15.67 22.25 -22.31
CA THR A 385 14.67 22.64 -23.30
C THR A 385 14.90 21.91 -24.63
N GLU A 386 16.15 21.84 -25.10
CA GLU A 386 16.51 21.10 -26.31
C GLU A 386 16.22 19.59 -26.19
N ARG A 387 16.49 18.99 -25.03
CA ARG A 387 16.12 17.57 -24.76
C ARG A 387 14.62 17.34 -24.90
N LEU A 388 13.79 18.23 -24.37
CA LEU A 388 12.33 18.15 -24.49
C LEU A 388 11.86 18.36 -25.94
N HIS A 389 12.45 19.32 -26.65
CA HIS A 389 12.14 19.57 -28.06
C HIS A 389 12.46 18.32 -28.92
N LYS A 390 13.65 17.75 -28.74
CA LYS A 390 14.03 16.50 -29.41
C LYS A 390 13.12 15.34 -29.09
N ALA A 391 12.68 15.22 -27.81
CA ALA A 391 11.72 14.20 -27.41
C ALA A 391 10.34 14.40 -28.06
N TYR A 392 9.92 15.67 -28.25
CA TYR A 392 8.72 16.00 -29.00
C TYR A 392 8.86 15.59 -30.48
N GLU A 393 9.98 15.88 -31.14
CA GLU A 393 10.25 15.45 -32.53
C GLU A 393 10.16 13.93 -32.64
N GLN A 394 10.79 13.18 -31.71
CA GLN A 394 10.72 11.72 -31.65
C GLN A 394 9.29 11.19 -31.47
N LEU A 395 8.48 11.89 -30.65
CA LEU A 395 7.07 11.55 -30.47
C LEU A 395 6.26 11.77 -31.75
N VAL A 396 6.47 12.88 -32.46
CA VAL A 396 5.72 13.23 -33.71
C VAL A 396 6.07 12.25 -34.82
N ASP A 397 7.36 12.01 -35.03
CA ASP A 397 7.89 11.16 -36.08
C ASP A 397 7.76 9.65 -35.80
N ASN A 398 7.33 9.27 -34.59
CA ASN A 398 7.34 7.91 -34.07
C ASN A 398 8.72 7.23 -34.25
N SER A 399 9.81 7.99 -34.14
CA SER A 399 11.18 7.55 -34.38
C SER A 399 11.84 6.89 -33.16
N SER A 400 11.17 6.85 -32.02
CA SER A 400 11.64 6.17 -30.81
C SER A 400 10.55 5.30 -30.20
N GLU A 401 10.98 4.19 -29.56
CA GLU A 401 10.08 3.37 -28.75
C GLU A 401 9.79 4.03 -27.40
N ASN A 402 8.58 3.80 -26.91
CA ASN A 402 8.23 4.15 -25.53
C ASN A 402 9.11 3.42 -24.52
N LYS A 403 9.47 4.09 -23.45
CA LYS A 403 10.13 3.46 -22.31
C LYS A 403 9.11 2.64 -21.52
N LYS A 404 9.43 1.37 -21.28
CA LYS A 404 8.56 0.47 -20.52
C LYS A 404 9.03 0.40 -19.05
N SER A 405 8.11 0.60 -18.12
CA SER A 405 8.24 0.17 -16.73
C SER A 405 7.33 -1.05 -16.50
N LEU A 406 7.29 -1.59 -15.29
CA LEU A 406 6.47 -2.77 -14.99
C LEU A 406 4.98 -2.53 -15.27
N TYR A 407 4.47 -1.34 -14.97
CA TYR A 407 3.04 -1.00 -15.06
C TYR A 407 2.71 0.05 -16.11
N ASN A 408 3.70 0.65 -16.77
CA ASN A 408 3.47 1.76 -17.66
C ASN A 408 4.35 1.73 -18.93
N SER A 409 3.88 2.42 -19.95
CA SER A 409 4.62 2.67 -21.20
C SER A 409 4.65 4.19 -21.42
N VAL A 410 5.81 4.78 -21.26
CA VAL A 410 6.01 6.23 -21.21
C VAL A 410 6.59 6.72 -22.53
N ASP A 411 5.94 7.70 -23.13
CA ASP A 411 6.43 8.35 -24.36
C ASP A 411 7.71 9.17 -24.11
N PRO A 412 8.46 9.55 -25.18
CA PRO A 412 9.73 10.26 -25.02
C PRO A 412 9.61 11.60 -24.27
N VAL A 413 8.53 12.35 -24.48
CA VAL A 413 8.32 13.66 -23.80
C VAL A 413 8.10 13.47 -22.32
N SER A 414 7.17 12.59 -21.95
CA SER A 414 6.87 12.27 -20.55
C SER A 414 8.08 11.72 -19.81
N TYR A 415 8.86 10.84 -20.46
CA TYR A 415 10.09 10.29 -19.89
C TYR A 415 11.16 11.36 -19.67
N THR A 416 11.37 12.26 -20.67
CA THR A 416 12.32 13.35 -20.54
C THR A 416 11.90 14.34 -19.45
N ALA A 417 10.59 14.62 -19.34
CA ALA A 417 10.06 15.48 -18.30
C ALA A 417 10.30 14.90 -16.88
N SER A 418 10.11 13.59 -16.69
CA SER A 418 10.41 12.95 -15.40
C SER A 418 11.88 13.09 -15.01
N GLN A 419 12.79 12.87 -15.95
CA GLN A 419 14.22 13.04 -15.69
C GLN A 419 14.59 14.48 -15.31
N ILE A 420 13.94 15.48 -15.93
CA ILE A 420 14.16 16.89 -15.61
C ILE A 420 13.62 17.21 -14.20
N MET A 421 12.47 16.68 -13.81
CA MET A 421 11.95 16.81 -12.44
C MET A 421 12.93 16.23 -11.41
N ASP A 422 13.49 15.04 -11.67
CA ASP A 422 14.52 14.42 -10.83
C ASP A 422 15.81 15.26 -10.74
N GLU A 423 16.25 15.86 -11.87
CA GLU A 423 17.41 16.76 -11.91
C GLU A 423 17.20 18.01 -11.05
N HIS A 424 15.99 18.58 -11.07
CA HIS A 424 15.63 19.77 -10.29
C HIS A 424 15.44 19.46 -8.81
N SER A 425 14.83 18.35 -8.49
CA SER A 425 14.59 17.92 -7.10
C SER A 425 15.83 17.29 -6.44
N LEU A 426 16.83 16.89 -7.25
CA LEU A 426 18.01 16.13 -6.84
C LEU A 426 17.69 14.75 -6.24
N ILE A 427 16.61 14.13 -6.73
CA ILE A 427 16.30 12.73 -6.49
C ILE A 427 17.08 11.86 -7.47
N GLY A 428 17.54 10.70 -7.01
CA GLY A 428 18.19 9.70 -7.84
C GLY A 428 17.49 8.34 -7.73
N TRP A 429 17.41 7.64 -8.86
CA TRP A 429 16.87 6.30 -8.95
C TRP A 429 17.94 5.36 -9.50
N GLN A 430 18.10 4.18 -8.86
CA GLN A 430 19.01 3.16 -9.34
C GLN A 430 18.42 2.37 -10.50
N SER A 431 17.11 2.11 -10.46
CA SER A 431 16.41 1.30 -11.45
C SER A 431 14.91 1.61 -11.47
N ASN A 432 14.17 0.87 -12.31
CA ASN A 432 12.71 0.81 -12.27
C ASN A 432 12.19 -0.46 -11.57
N GLY A 433 13.05 -1.20 -10.88
CA GLY A 433 12.72 -2.45 -10.18
C GLY A 433 12.89 -2.30 -8.68
N HIS A 434 12.65 -3.40 -7.96
CA HIS A 434 12.87 -3.46 -6.52
C HIS A 434 14.35 -3.48 -6.17
N SER A 435 14.67 -3.13 -4.93
CA SER A 435 15.99 -3.30 -4.36
C SER A 435 15.94 -4.09 -3.05
N ASN A 436 17.12 -4.51 -2.56
CA ASN A 436 17.25 -5.17 -1.25
C ASN A 436 17.44 -4.16 -0.11
N GLY A 437 16.80 -2.97 -0.24
CA GLY A 437 16.78 -1.97 0.82
C GLY A 437 15.96 -2.45 2.02
N PHE A 438 16.35 -2.04 3.23
CA PHE A 438 15.52 -2.24 4.41
C PHE A 438 14.22 -1.44 4.29
N VAL A 439 13.16 -1.98 4.89
CA VAL A 439 11.92 -1.23 5.14
C VAL A 439 11.74 -1.00 6.64
N GLY A 440 10.92 -0.02 7.00
CA GLY A 440 10.57 0.24 8.39
C GLY A 440 9.41 -0.62 8.87
N VAL A 441 9.34 -0.89 10.17
CA VAL A 441 8.11 -1.29 10.86
C VAL A 441 7.86 -0.31 12.00
N TYR A 442 6.63 0.19 12.11
CA TYR A 442 6.20 1.18 13.09
C TYR A 442 4.97 0.64 13.78
N ALA A 443 4.96 0.64 15.12
CA ALA A 443 3.87 0.03 15.86
C ALA A 443 3.45 0.84 17.09
N ILE A 444 2.16 0.79 17.40
CA ILE A 444 1.55 1.35 18.60
C ILE A 444 0.41 0.49 19.10
N GLY A 445 0.23 0.40 20.40
CA GLY A 445 -0.85 -0.31 21.06
C GLY A 445 -0.43 -1.61 21.71
N VAL A 446 -1.35 -2.53 21.86
CA VAL A 446 -1.15 -3.80 22.59
C VAL A 446 -0.11 -4.67 21.89
N GLY A 447 0.97 -5.02 22.59
CA GLY A 447 2.06 -5.86 22.08
C GLY A 447 2.99 -5.17 21.06
N ALA A 448 2.87 -3.86 20.88
CA ALA A 448 3.64 -3.10 19.90
C ALA A 448 5.15 -3.09 20.20
N GLU A 449 5.58 -3.26 21.45
CA GLU A 449 6.98 -3.35 21.88
C GLU A 449 7.76 -4.48 21.18
N GLN A 450 7.07 -5.51 20.71
CA GLN A 450 7.67 -6.65 20.01
C GLN A 450 8.26 -6.28 18.63
N PHE A 451 7.85 -5.15 18.04
CA PHE A 451 8.26 -4.73 16.69
C PHE A 451 9.54 -3.89 16.68
N ALA A 452 10.15 -3.61 17.83
CA ALA A 452 11.40 -2.86 17.93
C ALA A 452 12.62 -3.71 17.51
N GLY A 453 13.64 -3.03 16.97
CA GLY A 453 14.91 -3.65 16.58
C GLY A 453 14.97 -4.06 15.11
N GLN A 454 15.92 -4.92 14.75
CA GLN A 454 16.01 -5.48 13.40
C GLN A 454 15.36 -6.87 13.40
N ILE A 455 14.40 -7.06 12.52
CA ILE A 455 13.61 -8.28 12.39
C ILE A 455 13.52 -8.74 10.92
N ASP A 456 13.17 -9.98 10.73
CA ASP A 456 12.80 -10.49 9.41
C ASP A 456 11.28 -10.30 9.17
N ASN A 457 10.85 -10.09 7.91
CA ASN A 457 9.45 -9.86 7.60
C ASN A 457 8.53 -11.05 7.98
N THR A 458 9.07 -12.25 8.13
CA THR A 458 8.35 -13.44 8.61
C THR A 458 7.95 -13.33 10.09
N GLU A 459 8.62 -12.49 10.87
CA GLU A 459 8.30 -12.33 12.29
C GLU A 459 7.06 -11.45 12.52
N ILE A 460 6.73 -10.55 11.58
CA ILE A 460 5.66 -9.57 11.76
C ILE A 460 4.30 -10.24 12.00
N PRO A 461 3.80 -11.16 11.15
CA PRO A 461 2.50 -11.80 11.38
C PRO A 461 2.47 -12.65 12.66
N LEU A 462 3.60 -13.27 13.04
CA LEU A 462 3.70 -14.04 14.28
C LEU A 462 3.57 -13.14 15.52
N LYS A 463 4.17 -11.95 15.49
CA LYS A 463 4.04 -10.95 16.56
C LYS A 463 2.62 -10.38 16.63
N ILE A 464 1.96 -10.16 15.49
CA ILE A 464 0.53 -9.76 15.43
C ILE A 464 -0.35 -10.86 16.05
N MET A 465 -0.17 -12.14 15.66
CA MET A 465 -0.95 -13.25 16.20
C MET A 465 -0.77 -13.37 17.70
N ARG A 466 0.46 -13.26 18.20
CA ARG A 466 0.75 -13.27 19.64
C ARG A 466 0.05 -12.13 20.39
N ALA A 467 0.14 -10.90 19.88
CA ALA A 467 -0.49 -9.72 20.49
C ALA A 467 -2.03 -9.86 20.53
N ALA A 468 -2.63 -10.50 19.53
CA ALA A 468 -4.06 -10.68 19.43
C ALA A 468 -4.55 -12.00 20.08
N GLY A 469 -3.64 -12.94 20.40
CA GLY A 469 -3.99 -14.27 20.92
C GLY A 469 -4.63 -15.15 19.86
N TRP A 470 -4.11 -15.12 18.63
CA TRP A 470 -4.55 -15.92 17.48
C TRP A 470 -3.55 -17.04 17.10
N GLU A 471 -2.65 -17.41 18.02
CA GLU A 471 -1.70 -18.52 17.85
C GLU A 471 -2.41 -19.90 17.92
#